data_e2fdb030804bc2248f37be627a0aa235
#
_entry.id   e2fdb030804bc2248f37be627a0aa235
#
_cell.length_a   1.000
_cell.length_b   1.000
_cell.length_c   1.000
_cell.angle_alpha   90.00
_cell.angle_beta   90.00
_cell.angle_gamma   90.00
#
_symmetry.space_group_name_H-M   'P 1'
#
loop_
_entity.id
_entity.type
_entity.pdbx_description
1 polymer ?
#
loop_
_entity_poly.entity_id
_entity_poly.type
_entity_poly.pdbx_seq_one_letter_code
_entity_poly.pdbx_strand_id
1 'polypeptide(L)'
;MDVETSLSWRGPYWYAGRRPRRSSNGDAPEDLDVSLVSMFDRGSKLPTALPAAIVVDIISLEGERRDDFFSWLLPQIKNLASEVPFYILTGSDDILPTGLQPTAIIDRIVPDEVLLMLICIHQRALLRSDEAQLRRRIFGRIPGFGTAPHHSGTSSLLVVGLSGRFLEWQDASEEKVEVVGAFDGSMAVEFMSKRAFDAVVIDAPFDDAVDYMQQIRRDARFAGLPVLAVCEREEDIAHLFRNGASDVLVGENRKETLSHRLNSAMRFGKRRRLADRVLAESHVWLRQRINQGGLGVEEYTRYLEACSNGLAARGLDLWEMRLQPENFGITASSSEELEDINTTLLSIADATSRDEDLVCLVKDFGPVAVLKNEAGTTRLQKRINSILTHTVL
;
A
#
# COMPACT_ATOMS: atom_id res chain seq x y z
N MET A 1 4.43 2.08 -16.41
CA MET A 1 3.85 2.60 -15.15
C MET A 1 4.99 3.23 -14.40
N ASP A 2 5.11 4.56 -14.46
CA ASP A 2 6.14 5.26 -13.72
C ASP A 2 5.86 5.06 -12.24
N VAL A 3 6.62 4.16 -11.62
CA VAL A 3 6.64 4.01 -10.17
C VAL A 3 7.27 5.31 -9.66
N GLU A 4 6.42 6.24 -9.22
CA GLU A 4 6.88 7.47 -8.60
C GLU A 4 7.68 7.10 -7.34
N THR A 5 8.98 7.06 -7.49
CA THR A 5 9.97 6.88 -6.41
C THR A 5 9.88 7.96 -5.32
N SER A 6 9.04 8.96 -5.53
CA SER A 6 8.88 10.14 -4.67
C SER A 6 8.27 9.90 -3.28
N LEU A 7 7.86 8.67 -2.95
CA LEU A 7 7.34 8.30 -1.63
C LEU A 7 8.21 7.26 -0.91
N SER A 8 9.45 7.03 -1.37
CA SER A 8 10.38 6.14 -0.67
C SER A 8 10.70 6.69 0.72
N TRP A 9 10.56 5.88 1.74
CA TRP A 9 10.95 6.27 3.10
C TRP A 9 12.46 6.47 3.14
N ARG A 10 12.91 7.53 3.77
CA ARG A 10 14.34 7.89 3.90
C ARG A 10 15.02 7.15 5.07
N GLY A 11 14.69 5.90 5.30
CA GLY A 11 15.31 5.08 6.34
C GLY A 11 16.31 4.09 5.76
N PRO A 12 17.18 3.49 6.60
CA PRO A 12 18.04 2.41 6.18
C PRO A 12 17.20 1.18 5.82
N TYR A 13 17.66 0.39 4.84
CA TYR A 13 17.13 -0.95 4.61
C TYR A 13 17.86 -1.94 5.52
N TRP A 14 17.15 -2.69 6.31
CA TRP A 14 17.74 -3.77 7.09
C TRP A 14 17.70 -5.05 6.26
N TYR A 15 18.87 -5.58 5.95
CA TYR A 15 19.00 -6.80 5.19
C TYR A 15 19.78 -7.84 5.99
N ALA A 16 19.16 -9.01 6.23
CA ALA A 16 19.80 -10.16 6.85
C ALA A 16 20.03 -11.24 5.80
N GLY A 17 21.28 -11.61 5.56
CA GLY A 17 21.66 -12.61 4.57
C GLY A 17 22.89 -12.21 3.75
N ARG A 18 23.18 -12.94 2.66
CA ARG A 18 24.26 -12.59 1.74
C ARG A 18 23.83 -11.36 0.93
N ARG A 19 24.79 -10.49 0.61
CA ARG A 19 24.56 -9.28 -0.18
C ARG A 19 23.74 -9.61 -1.44
N PRO A 20 22.71 -8.77 -1.77
CA PRO A 20 22.02 -8.88 -3.05
C PRO A 20 23.03 -8.90 -4.18
N ARG A 21 22.78 -9.69 -5.23
CA ARG A 21 23.57 -9.64 -6.46
C ARG A 21 23.35 -8.24 -7.04
N ARG A 22 24.45 -7.52 -7.35
CA ARG A 22 24.36 -6.31 -8.16
C ARG A 22 23.71 -6.72 -9.49
N SER A 23 22.72 -5.96 -9.96
CA SER A 23 22.18 -6.08 -11.30
C SER A 23 23.36 -6.10 -12.28
N SER A 24 23.32 -7.02 -13.25
CA SER A 24 24.36 -7.15 -14.29
C SER A 24 24.47 -5.92 -15.20
N ASN A 25 23.55 -4.96 -15.10
CA ASN A 25 23.41 -3.78 -15.95
C ASN A 25 23.84 -2.46 -15.30
N GLY A 26 24.70 -2.45 -14.32
CA GLY A 26 25.44 -1.24 -13.92
C GLY A 26 24.65 -0.02 -13.41
N ASP A 27 23.37 0.04 -13.66
CA ASP A 27 22.47 1.16 -13.32
C ASP A 27 21.64 0.83 -12.05
N ALA A 28 22.33 0.67 -10.92
CA ALA A 28 21.63 0.84 -9.66
C ALA A 28 21.27 2.35 -9.55
N PRO A 29 20.02 2.71 -9.24
CA PRO A 29 19.70 4.11 -8.96
C PRO A 29 20.66 4.60 -7.87
N GLU A 30 21.41 5.66 -8.16
CA GLU A 30 22.43 6.26 -7.26
C GLU A 30 21.85 6.72 -5.91
N ASP A 31 20.53 6.76 -5.79
CA ASP A 31 19.80 7.23 -4.61
C ASP A 31 19.43 6.15 -3.57
N LEU A 32 19.75 4.88 -3.82
CA LEU A 32 19.62 3.84 -2.81
C LEU A 32 20.89 3.76 -1.98
N ASP A 33 21.01 4.65 -1.01
CA ASP A 33 21.91 4.45 0.14
C ASP A 33 21.38 3.26 0.94
N VAL A 34 21.59 2.06 0.35
CA VAL A 34 21.31 0.79 0.99
C VAL A 34 22.39 0.65 2.06
N SER A 35 22.14 1.25 3.20
CA SER A 35 22.84 0.91 4.44
C SER A 35 22.47 -0.54 4.75
N LEU A 36 23.10 -1.47 3.98
CA LEU A 36 23.07 -2.87 4.28
C LEU A 36 23.68 -3.01 5.67
N VAL A 37 22.84 -3.16 6.67
CA VAL A 37 23.29 -3.66 7.96
C VAL A 37 23.72 -5.10 7.68
N SER A 38 24.97 -5.24 7.27
CA SER A 38 25.58 -6.52 7.05
C SER A 38 25.55 -7.27 8.35
N MET A 39 24.83 -8.37 8.36
CA MET A 39 24.79 -9.42 9.35
C MET A 39 24.45 -8.95 10.76
N PHE A 40 23.23 -9.23 11.16
CA PHE A 40 22.89 -9.32 12.56
C PHE A 40 23.67 -10.48 13.17
N ASP A 41 24.81 -10.19 13.76
CA ASP A 41 25.43 -11.13 14.69
C ASP A 41 24.58 -11.20 15.95
N ARG A 42 24.43 -12.39 16.48
CA ARG A 42 23.74 -12.66 17.75
C ARG A 42 24.29 -11.74 18.84
N GLY A 43 23.45 -10.83 19.34
CA GLY A 43 23.82 -9.83 20.35
C GLY A 43 24.03 -8.40 19.82
N SER A 44 23.97 -8.17 18.52
CA SER A 44 23.97 -6.81 17.96
C SER A 44 22.71 -6.07 18.40
N LYS A 45 22.87 -4.80 18.82
CA LYS A 45 21.71 -3.92 19.03
C LYS A 45 21.19 -3.47 17.68
N LEU A 46 19.88 -3.59 17.47
CA LEU A 46 19.25 -2.99 16.30
C LEU A 46 19.47 -1.47 16.31
N PRO A 47 19.68 -0.85 15.14
CA PRO A 47 19.72 0.61 15.03
C PRO A 47 18.45 1.23 15.60
N THR A 48 18.55 2.40 16.19
CA THR A 48 17.40 3.13 16.76
C THR A 48 16.52 3.79 15.70
N ALA A 49 17.08 4.03 14.49
CA ALA A 49 16.32 4.57 13.37
C ALA A 49 15.35 3.53 12.80
N LEU A 50 14.13 3.95 12.53
CA LEU A 50 13.13 3.11 11.88
C LEU A 50 13.60 2.74 10.47
N PRO A 51 13.67 1.44 10.09
CA PRO A 51 14.08 1.06 8.75
C PRO A 51 13.00 1.38 7.72
N ALA A 52 13.42 1.62 6.48
CA ALA A 52 12.52 1.77 5.35
C ALA A 52 11.88 0.43 4.95
N ALA A 53 12.62 -0.67 5.12
CA ALA A 53 12.13 -2.05 5.00
C ALA A 53 13.05 -3.01 5.74
N ILE A 54 12.53 -4.18 6.09
CA ILE A 54 13.28 -5.31 6.64
C ILE A 54 13.20 -6.45 5.63
N VAL A 55 14.35 -6.95 5.20
CA VAL A 55 14.46 -8.07 4.26
C VAL A 55 15.32 -9.16 4.89
N VAL A 56 14.80 -10.38 4.96
CA VAL A 56 15.52 -11.55 5.49
C VAL A 56 15.64 -12.60 4.39
N ASP A 57 16.86 -12.86 3.94
CA ASP A 57 17.18 -13.93 3.00
C ASP A 57 17.46 -15.21 3.78
N ILE A 58 16.45 -16.07 3.91
CA ILE A 58 16.55 -17.29 4.71
C ILE A 58 17.44 -18.36 4.08
N ILE A 59 17.62 -18.33 2.77
CA ILE A 59 18.49 -19.29 2.07
C ILE A 59 19.95 -19.06 2.47
N SER A 60 20.30 -17.81 2.78
CA SER A 60 21.64 -17.45 3.22
C SER A 60 21.93 -17.81 4.68
N LEU A 61 20.89 -18.15 5.44
CA LEU A 61 20.97 -18.52 6.85
C LEU A 61 20.99 -20.05 6.96
N GLU A 62 22.14 -20.63 7.26
CA GLU A 62 22.35 -22.08 7.31
C GLU A 62 21.91 -22.70 8.65
N GLY A 63 21.12 -23.79 8.57
CA GLY A 63 20.87 -24.78 9.63
C GLY A 63 20.44 -24.19 10.98
N GLU A 64 21.09 -24.64 12.07
CA GLU A 64 20.81 -24.20 13.45
C GLU A 64 20.92 -22.69 13.68
N ARG A 65 21.74 -22.00 12.88
CA ARG A 65 21.86 -20.53 12.92
C ARG A 65 20.57 -19.83 12.51
N ARG A 66 19.74 -20.46 11.69
CA ARG A 66 18.48 -19.92 11.21
C ARG A 66 17.45 -19.80 12.34
N ASP A 67 17.25 -20.86 13.11
CA ASP A 67 16.28 -20.88 14.22
C ASP A 67 16.73 -19.94 15.35
N ASP A 68 18.02 -19.92 15.66
CA ASP A 68 18.64 -18.99 16.60
C ASP A 68 18.46 -17.53 16.15
N PHE A 69 18.65 -17.25 14.87
CA PHE A 69 18.47 -15.92 14.30
C PHE A 69 17.02 -15.45 14.42
N PHE A 70 16.06 -16.30 14.03
CA PHE A 70 14.65 -15.94 14.14
C PHE A 70 14.18 -15.82 15.58
N SER A 71 14.65 -16.69 16.48
CA SER A 71 14.36 -16.59 17.91
C SER A 71 14.84 -15.27 18.51
N TRP A 72 15.96 -14.73 18.01
CA TRP A 72 16.48 -13.43 18.41
C TRP A 72 15.74 -12.28 17.72
N LEU A 73 15.50 -12.35 16.39
CA LEU A 73 14.92 -11.27 15.59
C LEU A 73 13.44 -11.02 15.91
N LEU A 74 12.64 -12.09 16.00
CA LEU A 74 11.17 -11.98 16.11
C LEU A 74 10.68 -11.10 17.28
N PRO A 75 11.20 -11.23 18.51
CA PRO A 75 10.78 -10.36 19.61
C PRO A 75 11.06 -8.87 19.34
N GLN A 76 12.16 -8.58 18.61
CA GLN A 76 12.59 -7.22 18.35
C GLN A 76 11.79 -6.54 17.24
N ILE A 77 11.41 -7.30 16.20
CA ILE A 77 10.64 -6.75 15.07
C ILE A 77 9.12 -6.86 15.26
N LYS A 78 8.65 -7.56 16.29
CA LYS A 78 7.20 -7.80 16.51
C LYS A 78 6.36 -6.52 16.48
N ASN A 79 6.88 -5.45 17.07
CA ASN A 79 6.22 -4.14 17.06
C ASN A 79 6.49 -3.38 15.76
N LEU A 80 7.68 -3.53 15.18
CA LEU A 80 8.08 -2.86 13.94
C LEU A 80 7.39 -3.44 12.70
N ALA A 81 7.11 -4.75 12.67
CA ALA A 81 6.48 -5.41 11.52
C ALA A 81 5.07 -4.88 11.16
N SER A 82 4.40 -4.18 12.08
CA SER A 82 3.14 -3.47 11.81
C SER A 82 3.33 -2.11 11.15
N GLU A 83 4.52 -1.51 11.28
CA GLU A 83 4.84 -0.14 10.89
C GLU A 83 5.81 -0.06 9.70
N VAL A 84 6.50 -1.18 9.39
CA VAL A 84 7.56 -1.27 8.39
C VAL A 84 7.32 -2.48 7.49
N PRO A 85 7.53 -2.39 6.16
CA PRO A 85 7.47 -3.57 5.29
C PRO A 85 8.51 -4.61 5.71
N PHE A 86 8.06 -5.84 5.93
CA PHE A 86 8.91 -6.97 6.30
C PHE A 86 8.80 -8.08 5.27
N TYR A 87 9.92 -8.43 4.65
CA TYR A 87 10.01 -9.43 3.60
C TYR A 87 10.85 -10.61 4.01
N ILE A 88 10.45 -11.77 3.52
CA ILE A 88 11.26 -12.99 3.59
C ILE A 88 11.55 -13.43 2.15
N LEU A 89 12.83 -13.56 1.85
CA LEU A 89 13.28 -14.18 0.61
C LEU A 89 13.52 -15.67 0.88
N THR A 90 12.87 -16.53 0.09
CA THR A 90 12.87 -17.98 0.27
C THR A 90 13.06 -18.69 -1.06
N GLY A 91 13.48 -19.94 -1.03
CA GLY A 91 13.35 -20.86 -2.15
C GLY A 91 12.03 -21.64 -2.09
N SER A 92 11.73 -22.41 -3.13
CA SER A 92 10.50 -23.19 -3.25
C SER A 92 10.33 -24.23 -2.11
N ASP A 93 11.42 -24.73 -1.58
CA ASP A 93 11.45 -25.84 -0.60
C ASP A 93 11.72 -25.41 0.85
N ASP A 94 11.88 -24.12 1.10
CA ASP A 94 12.20 -23.63 2.43
C ASP A 94 11.01 -23.73 3.40
N ILE A 95 11.29 -24.24 4.61
CA ILE A 95 10.31 -24.24 5.69
C ILE A 95 10.41 -22.90 6.44
N LEU A 96 9.30 -22.19 6.51
CA LEU A 96 9.22 -20.93 7.23
C LEU A 96 9.04 -21.18 8.74
N PRO A 97 9.72 -20.39 9.59
CA PRO A 97 9.49 -20.44 11.02
C PRO A 97 8.05 -20.12 11.40
N THR A 98 7.51 -20.82 12.37
CA THR A 98 6.17 -20.56 12.90
C THR A 98 6.09 -19.19 13.60
N GLY A 99 4.96 -18.52 13.47
CA GLY A 99 4.71 -17.22 14.12
C GLY A 99 5.21 -16.00 13.34
N LEU A 100 5.86 -16.20 12.19
CA LEU A 100 6.22 -15.12 11.28
C LEU A 100 4.97 -14.54 10.61
N GLN A 101 4.90 -13.21 10.57
CA GLN A 101 3.87 -12.47 9.84
C GLN A 101 4.51 -11.45 8.91
N PRO A 102 5.23 -11.88 7.86
CA PRO A 102 5.84 -10.97 6.90
C PRO A 102 4.77 -10.21 6.12
N THR A 103 5.15 -9.05 5.59
CA THR A 103 4.33 -8.30 4.63
C THR A 103 4.17 -9.10 3.34
N ALA A 104 5.28 -9.70 2.86
CA ALA A 104 5.27 -10.64 1.75
C ALA A 104 6.40 -11.65 1.89
N ILE A 105 6.19 -12.83 1.31
CA ILE A 105 7.19 -13.87 1.12
C ILE A 105 7.47 -13.89 -0.37
N ILE A 106 8.72 -13.72 -0.74
CA ILE A 106 9.12 -13.53 -2.13
C ILE A 106 10.16 -14.59 -2.49
N ASP A 107 10.06 -15.13 -3.68
CA ASP A 107 11.07 -16.05 -4.18
C ASP A 107 12.39 -15.30 -4.41
N ARG A 108 13.52 -15.89 -3.98
CA ARG A 108 14.85 -15.27 -4.11
C ARG A 108 15.28 -15.00 -5.54
N ILE A 109 14.69 -15.69 -6.52
CA ILE A 109 14.95 -15.46 -7.94
C ILE A 109 14.34 -14.16 -8.46
N VAL A 110 13.48 -13.50 -7.67
CA VAL A 110 12.87 -12.20 -8.03
C VAL A 110 13.98 -11.16 -8.17
N PRO A 111 14.01 -10.39 -9.27
CA PRO A 111 14.99 -9.32 -9.47
C PRO A 111 14.89 -8.22 -8.41
N ASP A 112 16.04 -7.60 -8.09
CA ASP A 112 16.11 -6.54 -7.08
C ASP A 112 15.20 -5.34 -7.40
N GLU A 113 15.05 -4.99 -8.69
CA GLU A 113 14.15 -3.90 -9.10
C GLU A 113 12.69 -4.20 -8.74
N VAL A 114 12.29 -5.47 -8.84
CA VAL A 114 10.93 -5.91 -8.47
C VAL A 114 10.76 -5.84 -6.95
N LEU A 115 11.76 -6.27 -6.19
CA LEU A 115 11.73 -6.17 -4.73
C LEU A 115 11.58 -4.71 -4.28
N LEU A 116 12.34 -3.79 -4.88
CA LEU A 116 12.25 -2.36 -4.59
C LEU A 116 10.87 -1.79 -4.95
N MET A 117 10.34 -2.17 -6.10
CA MET A 117 8.97 -1.79 -6.49
C MET A 117 7.94 -2.26 -5.46
N LEU A 118 8.04 -3.50 -5.00
CA LEU A 118 7.14 -4.05 -3.97
C LEU A 118 7.28 -3.31 -2.63
N ILE A 119 8.52 -2.96 -2.24
CA ILE A 119 8.77 -2.15 -1.04
C ILE A 119 8.04 -0.82 -1.15
N CYS A 120 8.16 -0.09 -2.25
CA CYS A 120 7.47 1.18 -2.47
C CYS A 120 5.93 1.02 -2.42
N ILE A 121 5.39 -0.03 -3.03
CA ILE A 121 3.95 -0.32 -3.01
C ILE A 121 3.47 -0.55 -1.57
N HIS A 122 4.20 -1.35 -0.79
CA HIS A 122 3.83 -1.66 0.59
C HIS A 122 4.03 -0.47 1.53
N GLN A 123 5.08 0.33 1.36
CA GLN A 123 5.28 1.58 2.10
C GLN A 123 4.10 2.53 1.90
N ARG A 124 3.66 2.69 0.66
CA ARG A 124 2.49 3.52 0.34
C ARG A 124 1.20 2.97 0.97
N ALA A 125 1.01 1.65 0.92
CA ALA A 125 -0.15 1.02 1.54
C ALA A 125 -0.17 1.19 3.07
N LEU A 126 1.02 1.17 3.71
CA LEU A 126 1.16 1.47 5.14
C LEU A 126 0.81 2.92 5.45
N LEU A 127 1.35 3.89 4.69
CA LEU A 127 0.99 5.31 4.86
C LEU A 127 -0.51 5.55 4.72
N ARG A 128 -1.15 4.88 3.76
CA ARG A 128 -2.61 4.93 3.57
C ARG A 128 -3.37 4.35 4.78
N SER A 129 -2.88 3.23 5.32
CA SER A 129 -3.45 2.62 6.53
C SER A 129 -3.28 3.52 7.77
N ASP A 130 -2.11 4.13 7.92
CA ASP A 130 -1.82 5.05 9.03
C ASP A 130 -2.67 6.31 8.95
N GLU A 131 -2.86 6.85 7.74
CA GLU A 131 -3.76 7.98 7.51
C GLU A 131 -5.20 7.63 7.91
N ALA A 132 -5.69 6.47 7.51
CA ALA A 132 -7.02 6.00 7.89
C ALA A 132 -7.17 5.89 9.42
N GLN A 133 -6.17 5.31 10.10
CA GLN A 133 -6.15 5.21 11.56
C GLN A 133 -6.08 6.60 12.23
N LEU A 134 -5.27 7.51 11.66
CA LEU A 134 -5.14 8.87 12.15
C LEU A 134 -6.47 9.62 12.07
N ARG A 135 -7.13 9.62 10.91
CA ARG A 135 -8.45 10.24 10.73
C ARG A 135 -9.48 9.67 11.69
N ARG A 136 -9.52 8.35 11.84
CA ARG A 136 -10.43 7.69 12.79
C ARG A 136 -10.14 8.09 14.22
N ARG A 137 -8.88 8.23 14.62
CA ARG A 137 -8.47 8.64 15.96
C ARG A 137 -8.82 10.10 16.26
N ILE A 138 -8.61 11.01 15.31
CA ILE A 138 -8.81 12.45 15.48
C ILE A 138 -10.28 12.81 15.25
N PHE A 139 -10.85 12.39 14.12
CA PHE A 139 -12.21 12.78 13.70
C PHE A 139 -13.28 11.84 14.22
N GLY A 140 -12.96 10.58 14.53
CA GLY A 140 -13.91 9.59 15.03
C GLY A 140 -14.54 9.92 16.40
N ARG A 141 -14.00 10.92 17.09
CA ARG A 141 -14.60 11.48 18.32
C ARG A 141 -15.66 12.55 18.06
N ILE A 142 -15.79 12.97 16.82
CA ILE A 142 -16.73 14.02 16.41
C ILE A 142 -18.02 13.33 15.93
N PRO A 143 -19.20 13.81 16.33
CA PRO A 143 -20.47 13.22 15.92
C PRO A 143 -20.61 13.12 14.39
N GLY A 144 -21.15 12.01 13.92
CA GLY A 144 -21.38 11.75 12.50
C GLY A 144 -20.24 11.03 11.76
N PHE A 145 -19.07 10.89 12.38
CA PHE A 145 -17.98 10.11 11.78
C PHE A 145 -18.13 8.61 12.11
N GLY A 146 -18.02 7.75 11.07
CA GLY A 146 -17.94 6.30 11.29
C GLY A 146 -19.21 5.64 11.80
N THR A 147 -20.39 6.21 11.53
CA THR A 147 -21.69 5.64 11.94
C THR A 147 -22.14 4.45 11.09
N ALA A 148 -21.45 4.18 9.97
CA ALA A 148 -21.77 3.03 9.13
C ALA A 148 -21.54 1.71 9.90
N PRO A 149 -22.47 0.76 9.86
CA PRO A 149 -22.33 -0.52 10.55
C PRO A 149 -21.07 -1.24 10.08
N HIS A 150 -20.26 -1.68 11.04
CA HIS A 150 -19.09 -2.51 10.76
C HIS A 150 -19.56 -3.89 10.28
N HIS A 151 -19.81 -4.03 8.99
CA HIS A 151 -19.91 -5.35 8.41
C HIS A 151 -18.49 -5.95 8.44
N SER A 152 -18.21 -6.78 9.43
CA SER A 152 -17.10 -7.73 9.41
C SER A 152 -17.42 -8.77 8.32
N GLY A 153 -17.25 -8.37 7.06
CA GLY A 153 -17.41 -9.31 5.95
C GLY A 153 -16.44 -10.46 6.15
N THR A 154 -16.90 -11.68 5.88
CA THR A 154 -16.06 -12.88 5.80
C THR A 154 -14.87 -12.59 4.91
N SER A 155 -13.68 -13.03 5.28
CA SER A 155 -12.51 -12.95 4.41
C SER A 155 -12.79 -13.76 3.15
N SER A 156 -12.47 -13.20 1.98
CA SER A 156 -12.81 -13.82 0.70
C SER A 156 -11.62 -13.84 -0.25
N LEU A 157 -11.41 -14.99 -0.87
CA LEU A 157 -10.40 -15.25 -1.89
C LEU A 157 -11.09 -15.54 -3.22
N LEU A 158 -10.61 -14.94 -4.31
CA LEU A 158 -11.01 -15.26 -5.66
C LEU A 158 -9.90 -16.05 -6.34
N VAL A 159 -10.21 -17.21 -6.91
CA VAL A 159 -9.29 -18.03 -7.72
C VAL A 159 -9.77 -17.98 -9.16
N VAL A 160 -8.89 -17.53 -10.06
CA VAL A 160 -9.20 -17.31 -11.49
C VAL A 160 -8.37 -18.27 -12.32
N GLY A 161 -9.02 -19.03 -13.19
CA GLY A 161 -8.39 -19.95 -14.14
C GLY A 161 -9.05 -21.31 -14.17
N LEU A 162 -8.57 -22.14 -15.09
CA LEU A 162 -9.07 -23.50 -15.35
C LEU A 162 -8.11 -24.58 -14.83
N SER A 163 -7.10 -24.21 -14.04
CA SER A 163 -6.19 -25.19 -13.43
C SER A 163 -6.98 -26.12 -12.49
N GLY A 164 -6.64 -27.37 -12.45
CA GLY A 164 -7.26 -28.33 -11.52
C GLY A 164 -6.93 -28.10 -10.04
N ARG A 165 -6.21 -27.02 -9.70
CA ARG A 165 -5.66 -26.76 -8.36
C ARG A 165 -6.58 -25.92 -7.44
N PHE A 166 -7.83 -25.71 -7.81
CA PHE A 166 -8.77 -24.94 -6.97
C PHE A 166 -8.85 -25.49 -5.53
N LEU A 167 -8.89 -26.81 -5.37
CA LEU A 167 -8.93 -27.45 -4.05
C LEU A 167 -7.64 -27.24 -3.24
N GLU A 168 -6.48 -27.14 -3.89
CA GLU A 168 -5.22 -26.83 -3.22
C GLU A 168 -5.25 -25.41 -2.63
N TRP A 169 -5.80 -24.45 -3.36
CA TRP A 169 -6.00 -23.09 -2.87
C TRP A 169 -6.99 -23.02 -1.72
N GLN A 170 -8.07 -23.79 -1.81
CA GLN A 170 -9.03 -23.92 -0.72
C GLN A 170 -8.40 -24.53 0.53
N ASP A 171 -7.62 -25.58 0.36
CA ASP A 171 -6.90 -26.27 1.45
C ASP A 171 -5.76 -25.42 2.06
N ALA A 172 -5.14 -24.54 1.28
CA ALA A 172 -4.10 -23.63 1.75
C ALA A 172 -4.68 -22.41 2.49
N SER A 173 -5.95 -22.11 2.29
CA SER A 173 -6.62 -20.99 2.96
C SER A 173 -7.03 -21.37 4.40
N GLU A 174 -7.20 -20.34 5.26
CA GLU A 174 -7.75 -20.54 6.61
C GLU A 174 -9.23 -20.96 6.51
N GLU A 175 -9.71 -21.78 7.46
CA GLU A 175 -11.10 -22.30 7.50
C GLU A 175 -12.20 -21.22 7.40
N LYS A 176 -11.89 -19.99 7.81
CA LYS A 176 -12.82 -18.85 7.80
C LYS A 176 -12.81 -18.04 6.50
N VAL A 177 -12.01 -18.45 5.51
CA VAL A 177 -11.92 -17.79 4.21
C VAL A 177 -12.90 -18.42 3.24
N GLU A 178 -13.77 -17.62 2.67
CA GLU A 178 -14.63 -18.06 1.57
C GLU A 178 -13.84 -18.02 0.25
N VAL A 179 -13.68 -19.17 -0.39
CA VAL A 179 -12.98 -19.31 -1.67
C VAL A 179 -13.99 -19.39 -2.81
N VAL A 180 -13.85 -18.52 -3.79
CA VAL A 180 -14.74 -18.46 -4.98
C VAL A 180 -13.90 -18.67 -6.22
N GLY A 181 -14.39 -19.51 -7.15
CA GLY A 181 -13.75 -19.77 -8.45
C GLY A 181 -14.35 -18.94 -9.56
N ALA A 182 -13.50 -18.41 -10.44
CA ALA A 182 -13.89 -17.81 -11.72
C ALA A 182 -13.09 -18.49 -12.84
N PHE A 183 -13.72 -18.75 -13.97
CA PHE A 183 -13.06 -19.46 -15.06
C PHE A 183 -12.14 -18.55 -15.89
N ASP A 184 -12.46 -17.24 -15.93
CA ASP A 184 -11.74 -16.25 -16.71
C ASP A 184 -11.76 -14.86 -16.05
N GLY A 185 -11.01 -13.92 -16.64
CA GLY A 185 -10.90 -12.55 -16.14
C GLY A 185 -12.21 -11.76 -16.17
N SER A 186 -13.08 -12.01 -17.13
CA SER A 186 -14.39 -11.32 -17.25
C SER A 186 -15.32 -11.72 -16.11
N MET A 187 -15.40 -13.01 -15.83
CA MET A 187 -16.15 -13.54 -14.66
C MET A 187 -15.55 -13.05 -13.34
N ALA A 188 -14.22 -12.96 -13.26
CA ALA A 188 -13.52 -12.41 -12.08
C ALA A 188 -13.93 -10.96 -11.83
N VAL A 189 -13.90 -10.10 -12.84
CA VAL A 189 -14.33 -8.69 -12.75
C VAL A 189 -15.80 -8.58 -12.37
N GLU A 190 -16.67 -9.43 -12.93
CA GLU A 190 -18.09 -9.49 -12.57
C GLU A 190 -18.26 -9.81 -11.07
N PHE A 191 -17.58 -10.83 -10.57
CA PHE A 191 -17.65 -11.17 -9.13
C PHE A 191 -17.14 -10.06 -8.25
N MET A 192 -15.99 -9.45 -8.59
CA MET A 192 -15.40 -8.32 -7.85
C MET A 192 -16.30 -7.08 -7.86
N SER A 193 -17.14 -6.90 -8.89
CA SER A 193 -18.12 -5.81 -8.92
C SER A 193 -19.27 -6.00 -7.93
N LYS A 194 -19.60 -7.24 -7.59
CA LYS A 194 -20.74 -7.61 -6.73
C LYS A 194 -20.33 -7.79 -5.26
N ARG A 195 -19.07 -8.14 -5.01
CA ARG A 195 -18.56 -8.40 -3.65
C ARG A 195 -17.08 -8.05 -3.51
N ALA A 196 -16.66 -7.77 -2.30
CA ALA A 196 -15.25 -7.49 -2.00
C ALA A 196 -14.46 -8.79 -1.77
N PHE A 197 -13.24 -8.83 -2.31
CA PHE A 197 -12.25 -9.87 -2.05
C PHE A 197 -11.03 -9.27 -1.35
N ASP A 198 -10.33 -10.09 -0.55
CA ASP A 198 -9.10 -9.68 0.13
C ASP A 198 -7.86 -10.00 -0.72
N ALA A 199 -7.94 -11.04 -1.58
CA ALA A 199 -6.90 -11.37 -2.55
C ALA A 199 -7.50 -12.08 -3.77
N VAL A 200 -6.72 -12.10 -4.85
CA VAL A 200 -7.00 -12.88 -6.06
C VAL A 200 -5.81 -13.78 -6.33
N VAL A 201 -6.07 -15.03 -6.66
CA VAL A 201 -5.10 -15.96 -7.25
C VAL A 201 -5.42 -16.09 -8.73
N ILE A 202 -4.40 -15.95 -9.59
CA ILE A 202 -4.51 -16.25 -11.01
C ILE A 202 -3.69 -17.51 -11.28
N ASP A 203 -4.38 -18.58 -11.56
CA ASP A 203 -3.83 -19.91 -11.83
C ASP A 203 -4.21 -20.34 -13.25
N ALA A 204 -3.54 -19.75 -14.22
CA ALA A 204 -3.81 -19.88 -15.64
C ALA A 204 -2.48 -19.88 -16.44
N PRO A 205 -2.50 -20.31 -17.72
CA PRO A 205 -1.36 -20.15 -18.62
C PRO A 205 -0.87 -18.69 -18.67
N PHE A 206 0.41 -18.49 -18.94
CA PHE A 206 1.07 -17.17 -18.82
C PHE A 206 0.33 -16.05 -19.58
N ASP A 207 -0.05 -16.27 -20.84
CA ASP A 207 -0.71 -15.24 -21.64
C ASP A 207 -2.08 -14.88 -21.07
N ASP A 208 -2.87 -15.88 -20.66
CA ASP A 208 -4.16 -15.69 -20.01
C ASP A 208 -4.01 -14.96 -18.68
N ALA A 209 -2.99 -15.32 -17.89
CA ALA A 209 -2.71 -14.68 -16.60
C ALA A 209 -2.39 -13.19 -16.76
N VAL A 210 -1.61 -12.83 -17.77
CA VAL A 210 -1.32 -11.42 -18.11
C VAL A 210 -2.60 -10.68 -18.48
N ASP A 211 -3.43 -11.26 -19.35
CA ASP A 211 -4.68 -10.66 -19.77
C ASP A 211 -5.66 -10.47 -18.61
N TYR A 212 -5.80 -11.47 -17.73
CA TYR A 212 -6.67 -11.37 -16.54
C TYR A 212 -6.18 -10.31 -15.57
N MET A 213 -4.88 -10.21 -15.34
CA MET A 213 -4.31 -9.14 -14.51
C MET A 213 -4.58 -7.76 -15.10
N GLN A 214 -4.38 -7.58 -16.41
CA GLN A 214 -4.67 -6.31 -17.08
C GLN A 214 -6.15 -5.92 -16.97
N GLN A 215 -7.07 -6.88 -17.12
CA GLN A 215 -8.51 -6.63 -16.93
C GLN A 215 -8.80 -6.15 -15.49
N ILE A 216 -8.24 -6.81 -14.49
CA ILE A 216 -8.40 -6.42 -13.08
C ILE A 216 -7.80 -5.04 -12.81
N ARG A 217 -6.60 -4.75 -13.35
CA ARG A 217 -5.89 -3.49 -13.11
C ARG A 217 -6.45 -2.28 -13.86
N ARG A 218 -7.24 -2.48 -14.92
CA ARG A 218 -7.96 -1.39 -15.62
C ARG A 218 -9.01 -0.72 -14.73
N ASP A 219 -9.59 -1.44 -13.80
CA ASP A 219 -10.56 -0.87 -12.86
C ASP A 219 -9.83 -0.31 -11.63
N ALA A 220 -9.90 1.02 -11.44
CA ALA A 220 -9.26 1.72 -10.34
C ALA A 220 -9.66 1.18 -8.95
N ARG A 221 -10.87 0.63 -8.81
CA ARG A 221 -11.36 0.02 -7.56
C ARG A 221 -10.52 -1.18 -7.13
N PHE A 222 -9.93 -1.90 -8.09
CA PHE A 222 -9.16 -3.12 -7.87
C PHE A 222 -7.65 -2.93 -8.04
N ALA A 223 -7.20 -1.70 -8.37
CA ALA A 223 -5.80 -1.40 -8.68
C ALA A 223 -4.82 -1.84 -7.56
N GLY A 224 -5.21 -1.75 -6.29
CA GLY A 224 -4.38 -2.18 -5.16
C GLY A 224 -4.77 -3.53 -4.55
N LEU A 225 -5.69 -4.30 -5.16
CA LEU A 225 -6.06 -5.63 -4.68
C LEU A 225 -4.87 -6.58 -4.86
N PRO A 226 -4.43 -7.34 -3.83
CA PRO A 226 -3.35 -8.31 -3.98
C PRO A 226 -3.71 -9.37 -5.01
N VAL A 227 -2.79 -9.61 -5.96
CA VAL A 227 -2.90 -10.67 -6.97
C VAL A 227 -1.69 -11.57 -6.85
N LEU A 228 -1.91 -12.84 -6.58
CA LEU A 228 -0.91 -13.90 -6.65
C LEU A 228 -1.04 -14.55 -8.02
N ALA A 229 0.02 -14.55 -8.80
CA ALA A 229 0.05 -15.25 -10.09
C ALA A 229 0.87 -16.53 -9.98
N VAL A 230 0.47 -17.54 -10.72
CA VAL A 230 1.22 -18.78 -10.83
C VAL A 230 1.84 -18.87 -12.21
N CYS A 231 3.10 -19.28 -12.30
CA CYS A 231 3.77 -19.54 -13.57
C CYS A 231 4.63 -20.83 -13.49
N GLU A 232 4.94 -21.36 -14.66
CA GLU A 232 5.79 -22.56 -14.77
C GLU A 232 7.27 -22.22 -14.93
N ARG A 233 7.58 -21.01 -15.43
CA ARG A 233 8.94 -20.61 -15.82
C ARG A 233 9.40 -19.40 -15.01
N GLU A 234 10.66 -19.45 -14.56
CA GLU A 234 11.28 -18.36 -13.82
C GLU A 234 11.40 -17.06 -14.65
N GLU A 235 11.58 -17.18 -15.96
CA GLU A 235 11.70 -16.04 -16.88
C GLU A 235 10.44 -15.18 -16.96
N ASP A 236 9.26 -15.73 -16.61
CA ASP A 236 7.98 -15.05 -16.64
C ASP A 236 7.75 -14.16 -15.40
N ILE A 237 8.49 -14.39 -14.32
CA ILE A 237 8.30 -13.72 -13.02
C ILE A 237 8.29 -12.19 -13.16
N ALA A 238 9.36 -11.63 -13.74
CA ALA A 238 9.50 -10.18 -13.86
C ALA A 238 8.38 -9.57 -14.71
N HIS A 239 7.90 -10.30 -15.72
CA HIS A 239 6.80 -9.86 -16.57
C HIS A 239 5.48 -9.83 -15.81
N LEU A 240 5.18 -10.86 -15.02
CA LEU A 240 3.96 -10.92 -14.19
C LEU A 240 3.93 -9.79 -13.15
N PHE A 241 5.04 -9.51 -12.48
CA PHE A 241 5.12 -8.36 -11.57
C PHE A 241 4.89 -7.02 -12.27
N ARG A 242 5.48 -6.81 -13.46
CA ARG A 242 5.25 -5.58 -14.26
C ARG A 242 3.79 -5.42 -14.68
N ASN A 243 3.05 -6.51 -14.86
CA ASN A 243 1.62 -6.50 -15.15
C ASN A 243 0.73 -6.40 -13.89
N GLY A 244 1.33 -6.27 -12.71
CA GLY A 244 0.61 -5.95 -11.49
C GLY A 244 0.40 -7.12 -10.53
N ALA A 245 1.12 -8.25 -10.68
CA ALA A 245 1.18 -9.24 -9.65
C ALA A 245 1.77 -8.65 -8.35
N SER A 246 1.23 -9.05 -7.22
CA SER A 246 1.75 -8.71 -5.90
C SER A 246 2.68 -9.80 -5.38
N ASP A 247 2.52 -11.01 -5.88
CA ASP A 247 3.36 -12.17 -5.63
C ASP A 247 3.29 -13.13 -6.83
N VAL A 248 4.37 -13.87 -7.09
CA VAL A 248 4.45 -14.85 -8.16
C VAL A 248 4.99 -16.16 -7.61
N LEU A 249 4.26 -17.25 -7.85
CA LEU A 249 4.60 -18.60 -7.46
C LEU A 249 5.09 -19.35 -8.70
N VAL A 250 6.23 -20.02 -8.59
CA VAL A 250 6.82 -20.79 -9.70
C VAL A 250 6.66 -22.28 -9.43
N GLY A 251 6.12 -22.99 -10.40
CA GLY A 251 5.98 -24.45 -10.36
C GLY A 251 5.08 -24.95 -9.23
N GLU A 252 5.38 -26.16 -8.75
CA GLU A 252 4.71 -26.77 -7.62
C GLU A 252 5.29 -26.24 -6.31
N ASN A 253 4.42 -25.85 -5.41
CA ASN A 253 4.79 -25.33 -4.09
C ASN A 253 4.20 -26.21 -2.99
N ARG A 254 4.92 -26.33 -1.87
CA ARG A 254 4.40 -27.01 -0.69
C ARG A 254 3.17 -26.27 -0.13
N LYS A 255 2.22 -27.02 0.41
CA LYS A 255 1.00 -26.48 1.03
C LYS A 255 1.31 -25.38 2.06
N GLU A 256 2.32 -25.59 2.88
CA GLU A 256 2.73 -24.63 3.91
C GLU A 256 3.20 -23.30 3.29
N THR A 257 3.97 -23.37 2.22
CA THR A 257 4.43 -22.16 1.47
C THR A 257 3.26 -21.44 0.84
N LEU A 258 2.35 -22.16 0.17
CA LEU A 258 1.11 -21.60 -0.38
C LEU A 258 0.28 -20.90 0.71
N SER A 259 0.08 -21.57 1.85
CA SER A 259 -0.68 -21.02 2.97
C SER A 259 -0.05 -19.74 3.52
N HIS A 260 1.26 -19.71 3.71
CA HIS A 260 1.96 -18.52 4.20
C HIS A 260 1.86 -17.32 3.23
N ARG A 261 2.07 -17.55 1.93
CA ARG A 261 1.97 -16.51 0.89
C ARG A 261 0.54 -16.00 0.78
N LEU A 262 -0.43 -16.91 0.70
CA LEU A 262 -1.84 -16.57 0.66
C LEU A 262 -2.27 -15.75 1.88
N ASN A 263 -1.90 -16.19 3.08
CA ASN A 263 -2.22 -15.49 4.33
C ASN A 263 -1.59 -14.09 4.38
N SER A 264 -0.38 -13.90 3.83
CA SER A 264 0.25 -12.58 3.74
C SER A 264 -0.54 -11.67 2.81
N ALA A 265 -0.92 -12.14 1.62
CA ALA A 265 -1.75 -11.39 0.68
C ALA A 265 -3.13 -11.06 1.25
N MET A 266 -3.79 -12.02 1.90
CA MET A 266 -5.10 -11.82 2.55
C MET A 266 -5.03 -10.79 3.67
N ARG A 267 -4.00 -10.83 4.53
CA ARG A 267 -3.80 -9.80 5.57
C ARG A 267 -3.59 -8.41 4.97
N PHE A 268 -2.79 -8.32 3.92
CA PHE A 268 -2.56 -7.08 3.21
C PHE A 268 -3.86 -6.53 2.59
N GLY A 269 -4.60 -7.35 1.87
CA GLY A 269 -5.88 -6.96 1.26
C GLY A 269 -6.93 -6.55 2.29
N LYS A 270 -7.03 -7.27 3.42
CA LYS A 270 -7.92 -6.92 4.52
C LYS A 270 -7.56 -5.57 5.14
N ARG A 271 -6.27 -5.32 5.39
CA ARG A 271 -5.79 -4.02 5.91
C ARG A 271 -6.14 -2.89 4.93
N ARG A 272 -5.86 -3.10 3.63
CA ARG A 272 -6.19 -2.16 2.58
C ARG A 272 -7.70 -1.85 2.57
N ARG A 273 -8.55 -2.87 2.52
CA ARG A 273 -10.02 -2.71 2.50
C ARG A 273 -10.54 -1.93 3.70
N LEU A 274 -9.96 -2.14 4.88
CA LEU A 274 -10.30 -1.37 6.08
C LEU A 274 -9.87 0.09 5.95
N ALA A 275 -8.67 0.36 5.44
CA ALA A 275 -8.19 1.71 5.19
C ALA A 275 -9.06 2.43 4.16
N ASP A 276 -9.35 1.80 3.03
CA ASP A 276 -10.19 2.35 1.96
C ASP A 276 -11.58 2.76 2.49
N ARG A 277 -12.18 1.91 3.33
CA ARG A 277 -13.46 2.23 3.96
C ARG A 277 -13.39 3.46 4.84
N VAL A 278 -12.42 3.51 5.76
CA VAL A 278 -12.27 4.63 6.69
C VAL A 278 -11.98 5.94 5.94
N LEU A 279 -11.15 5.88 4.90
CA LEU A 279 -10.86 7.04 4.07
C LEU A 279 -12.10 7.51 3.32
N ALA A 280 -12.87 6.60 2.72
CA ALA A 280 -14.12 6.94 2.05
C ALA A 280 -15.15 7.55 3.02
N GLU A 281 -15.34 6.97 4.22
CA GLU A 281 -16.18 7.54 5.27
C GLU A 281 -15.71 8.94 5.68
N SER A 282 -14.37 9.11 5.80
CA SER A 282 -13.77 10.41 6.10
C SER A 282 -14.05 11.45 5.04
N HIS A 283 -13.96 11.10 3.75
CA HIS A 283 -14.27 12.01 2.65
C HIS A 283 -15.72 12.48 2.68
N VAL A 284 -16.67 11.55 2.86
CA VAL A 284 -18.10 11.89 2.98
C VAL A 284 -18.33 12.83 4.16
N TRP A 285 -17.75 12.52 5.31
CA TRP A 285 -17.88 13.32 6.53
C TRP A 285 -17.27 14.72 6.36
N LEU A 286 -16.07 14.85 5.76
CA LEU A 286 -15.42 16.15 5.51
C LEU A 286 -16.25 17.03 4.57
N ARG A 287 -16.85 16.45 3.52
CA ARG A 287 -17.78 17.18 2.64
C ARG A 287 -19.01 17.71 3.38
N GLN A 288 -19.57 16.90 4.27
CA GLN A 288 -20.70 17.36 5.11
C GLN A 288 -20.29 18.51 6.06
N ARG A 289 -19.04 18.50 6.55
CA ARG A 289 -18.50 19.55 7.42
C ARG A 289 -18.29 20.88 6.69
N ILE A 290 -18.10 20.91 5.38
CA ILE A 290 -18.03 22.15 4.59
C ILE A 290 -19.31 22.97 4.83
N ASN A 291 -20.48 22.36 4.74
CA ASN A 291 -21.77 23.02 4.95
C ASN A 291 -21.99 23.49 6.41
N GLN A 292 -21.12 23.09 7.33
CA GLN A 292 -21.15 23.45 8.76
C GLN A 292 -20.01 24.43 9.13
N GLY A 293 -19.34 25.04 8.14
CA GLY A 293 -18.23 25.97 8.33
C GLY A 293 -16.84 25.31 8.43
N GLY A 294 -16.72 24.01 8.11
CA GLY A 294 -15.44 23.29 8.05
C GLY A 294 -15.01 22.63 9.36
N LEU A 295 -13.74 22.20 9.40
CA LEU A 295 -13.10 21.67 10.61
C LEU A 295 -12.76 22.80 11.57
N GLY A 296 -12.86 22.56 12.87
CA GLY A 296 -12.30 23.46 13.88
C GLY A 296 -10.78 23.54 13.79
N VAL A 297 -10.23 24.71 14.11
CA VAL A 297 -8.76 24.92 14.08
C VAL A 297 -8.04 23.95 15.01
N GLU A 298 -8.61 23.65 16.19
CA GLU A 298 -8.03 22.73 17.16
C GLU A 298 -7.95 21.29 16.65
N GLU A 299 -9.00 20.76 15.99
CA GLU A 299 -9.00 19.45 15.39
C GLU A 299 -8.00 19.36 14.25
N TYR A 300 -7.92 20.41 13.42
CA TYR A 300 -6.97 20.49 12.32
C TYR A 300 -5.53 20.51 12.83
N THR A 301 -5.22 21.33 13.84
CA THR A 301 -3.87 21.41 14.43
C THR A 301 -3.45 20.06 15.02
N ARG A 302 -4.34 19.40 15.78
CA ARG A 302 -4.06 18.05 16.31
C ARG A 302 -3.80 17.03 15.21
N TYR A 303 -4.51 17.13 14.08
CA TYR A 303 -4.26 16.28 12.93
C TYR A 303 -2.88 16.55 12.33
N LEU A 304 -2.51 17.81 12.09
CA LEU A 304 -1.21 18.19 11.53
C LEU A 304 -0.05 17.69 12.41
N GLU A 305 -0.10 17.92 13.71
CA GLU A 305 0.92 17.48 14.66
C GLU A 305 1.11 15.96 14.64
N ALA A 306 0.00 15.23 14.73
CA ALA A 306 0.06 13.77 14.74
C ALA A 306 0.50 13.18 13.39
N CYS A 307 0.10 13.79 12.27
CA CYS A 307 0.54 13.41 10.93
C CYS A 307 2.02 13.71 10.72
N SER A 308 2.48 14.90 11.08
CA SER A 308 3.88 15.31 10.98
C SER A 308 4.80 14.38 11.78
N ASN A 309 4.44 14.06 13.03
CA ASN A 309 5.20 13.14 13.85
C ASN A 309 5.30 11.72 13.24
N GLY A 310 4.20 11.22 12.69
CA GLY A 310 4.18 9.91 12.02
C GLY A 310 5.04 9.86 10.75
N LEU A 311 5.05 10.94 9.97
CA LEU A 311 5.86 11.07 8.75
C LEU A 311 7.34 11.27 9.07
N ALA A 312 7.66 12.13 10.05
CA ALA A 312 9.04 12.40 10.48
C ALA A 312 9.76 11.12 10.94
N ALA A 313 9.06 10.20 11.62
CA ALA A 313 9.62 8.90 12.01
C ALA A 313 10.08 8.06 10.80
N ARG A 314 9.56 8.33 9.59
CA ARG A 314 9.90 7.66 8.34
C ARG A 314 10.79 8.51 7.42
N GLY A 315 11.29 9.66 7.91
CA GLY A 315 12.06 10.61 7.11
C GLY A 315 11.24 11.31 6.02
N LEU A 316 9.92 11.39 6.21
CA LEU A 316 9.02 12.09 5.30
C LEU A 316 8.57 13.42 5.90
N ASP A 317 8.26 14.37 5.03
CA ASP A 317 7.80 15.70 5.41
C ASP A 317 6.32 15.88 5.09
N LEU A 318 5.63 16.63 5.97
CA LEU A 318 4.26 17.04 5.74
C LEU A 318 4.26 18.38 4.97
N TRP A 319 3.42 18.46 3.96
CA TRP A 319 3.26 19.66 3.13
C TRP A 319 1.82 20.15 3.20
N GLU A 320 1.66 21.41 3.60
CA GLU A 320 0.38 22.10 3.60
C GLU A 320 0.29 23.06 2.40
N MET A 321 -0.76 22.94 1.62
CA MET A 321 -1.07 23.84 0.51
C MET A 321 -2.39 24.56 0.76
N ARG A 322 -2.34 25.87 0.90
CA ARG A 322 -3.55 26.70 0.95
C ARG A 322 -4.15 26.84 -0.45
N LEU A 323 -5.41 26.53 -0.58
CA LEU A 323 -6.15 26.60 -1.85
C LEU A 323 -6.75 28.03 -2.00
N GLN A 324 -5.89 29.03 -1.97
CA GLN A 324 -6.29 30.44 -2.13
C GLN A 324 -6.37 30.79 -3.62
N PRO A 325 -7.38 31.55 -4.06
CA PRO A 325 -7.57 31.93 -5.47
C PRO A 325 -6.33 32.56 -6.10
N GLU A 326 -5.59 33.39 -5.34
CA GLU A 326 -4.39 34.09 -5.79
C GLU A 326 -3.28 33.11 -6.22
N ASN A 327 -3.19 31.92 -5.56
CA ASN A 327 -2.22 30.89 -5.91
C ASN A 327 -2.49 30.25 -7.27
N PHE A 328 -3.68 30.50 -7.84
CA PHE A 328 -4.13 29.99 -9.12
C PHE A 328 -4.41 31.09 -10.14
N GLY A 329 -4.01 32.34 -9.83
CA GLY A 329 -4.19 33.50 -10.71
C GLY A 329 -5.65 33.99 -10.83
N ILE A 330 -6.49 33.64 -9.85
CA ILE A 330 -7.90 34.05 -9.81
C ILE A 330 -8.05 35.21 -8.83
N THR A 331 -8.82 36.23 -9.20
CA THR A 331 -9.18 37.36 -8.33
C THR A 331 -10.68 37.39 -8.15
N ALA A 332 -11.13 37.47 -6.89
CA ALA A 332 -12.54 37.63 -6.56
C ALA A 332 -12.89 39.13 -6.45
N SER A 333 -14.03 39.54 -7.01
CA SER A 333 -14.52 40.94 -6.97
C SER A 333 -15.48 41.18 -5.79
N SER A 334 -15.99 40.10 -5.19
CA SER A 334 -16.90 40.13 -4.05
C SER A 334 -16.64 39.02 -3.05
N SER A 335 -17.21 39.13 -1.85
CA SER A 335 -17.12 38.06 -0.84
C SER A 335 -17.89 36.81 -1.25
N GLU A 336 -18.99 36.96 -1.96
CA GLU A 336 -19.81 35.85 -2.46
C GLU A 336 -19.04 35.07 -3.56
N GLU A 337 -18.43 35.81 -4.51
CA GLU A 337 -17.59 35.22 -5.55
C GLU A 337 -16.38 34.47 -4.94
N LEU A 338 -15.76 35.04 -3.88
CA LEU A 338 -14.67 34.36 -3.15
C LEU A 338 -15.10 33.03 -2.54
N GLU A 339 -16.31 32.95 -1.99
CA GLU A 339 -16.85 31.71 -1.40
C GLU A 339 -17.12 30.66 -2.48
N ASP A 340 -17.65 31.05 -3.62
CA ASP A 340 -17.88 30.15 -4.76
C ASP A 340 -16.56 29.63 -5.35
N ILE A 341 -15.55 30.50 -5.51
CA ILE A 341 -14.22 30.11 -5.99
C ILE A 341 -13.58 29.14 -4.99
N ASN A 342 -13.62 29.41 -3.69
CA ASN A 342 -13.08 28.54 -2.66
C ASN A 342 -13.75 27.16 -2.66
N THR A 343 -15.05 27.11 -2.86
CA THR A 343 -15.82 25.86 -2.96
C THR A 343 -15.41 25.08 -4.19
N THR A 344 -15.21 25.76 -5.32
CA THR A 344 -14.77 25.15 -6.59
C THR A 344 -13.34 24.60 -6.45
N LEU A 345 -12.40 25.38 -5.91
CA LEU A 345 -11.02 24.94 -5.67
C LEU A 345 -10.96 23.71 -4.75
N LEU A 346 -11.75 23.74 -3.67
CA LEU A 346 -11.85 22.62 -2.74
C LEU A 346 -12.38 21.35 -3.44
N SER A 347 -13.42 21.50 -4.27
CA SER A 347 -14.01 20.38 -5.02
C SER A 347 -13.02 19.80 -6.03
N ILE A 348 -12.29 20.64 -6.77
CA ILE A 348 -11.27 20.19 -7.72
C ILE A 348 -10.13 19.51 -6.99
N ALA A 349 -9.64 20.08 -5.88
CA ALA A 349 -8.57 19.50 -5.08
C ALA A 349 -8.97 18.14 -4.52
N ASP A 350 -10.18 18.00 -3.96
CA ASP A 350 -10.71 16.74 -3.43
C ASP A 350 -10.83 15.67 -4.53
N ALA A 351 -11.31 16.05 -5.72
CA ALA A 351 -11.46 15.11 -6.85
C ALA A 351 -10.12 14.66 -7.47
N THR A 352 -9.04 15.43 -7.28
CA THR A 352 -7.74 15.19 -7.92
C THR A 352 -6.61 14.81 -6.98
N SER A 353 -6.82 14.94 -5.66
CA SER A 353 -5.90 14.48 -4.63
C SER A 353 -5.91 12.94 -4.50
N ARG A 354 -4.97 12.41 -3.76
CA ARG A 354 -4.98 10.99 -3.39
C ARG A 354 -5.86 10.80 -2.15
N ASP A 355 -6.39 9.59 -1.95
CA ASP A 355 -7.23 9.31 -0.78
C ASP A 355 -6.49 9.48 0.55
N GLU A 356 -5.16 9.27 0.55
CA GLU A 356 -4.30 9.49 1.71
C GLU A 356 -3.96 10.97 1.94
N ASP A 357 -4.24 11.87 1.02
CA ASP A 357 -4.11 13.32 1.21
C ASP A 357 -5.38 13.84 1.89
N LEU A 358 -5.24 14.80 2.81
CA LEU A 358 -6.38 15.44 3.43
C LEU A 358 -6.71 16.73 2.69
N VAL A 359 -7.93 16.82 2.14
CA VAL A 359 -8.48 18.06 1.57
C VAL A 359 -9.68 18.47 2.42
N CYS A 360 -9.67 19.67 2.97
CA CYS A 360 -10.74 20.13 3.85
C CYS A 360 -10.86 21.65 3.88
N LEU A 361 -12.03 22.12 4.31
CA LEU A 361 -12.24 23.49 4.73
C LEU A 361 -11.90 23.59 6.23
N VAL A 362 -11.07 24.55 6.63
CA VAL A 362 -10.76 24.83 8.03
C VAL A 362 -11.39 26.17 8.39
N LYS A 363 -12.14 26.19 9.50
CA LYS A 363 -12.84 27.38 9.98
C LYS A 363 -11.87 28.55 10.16
N ASP A 364 -12.24 29.71 9.70
CA ASP A 364 -11.46 30.97 9.77
C ASP A 364 -10.09 30.93 9.07
N PHE A 365 -9.76 29.80 8.43
CA PHE A 365 -8.47 29.60 7.73
C PHE A 365 -8.62 29.41 6.22
N GLY A 366 -9.76 28.86 5.80
CA GLY A 366 -10.09 28.59 4.41
C GLY A 366 -9.79 27.15 3.95
N PRO A 367 -9.86 26.90 2.64
CA PRO A 367 -9.62 25.59 2.06
C PRO A 367 -8.14 25.24 2.02
N VAL A 368 -7.81 23.99 2.40
CA VAL A 368 -6.44 23.49 2.50
C VAL A 368 -6.33 22.07 1.96
N ALA A 369 -5.15 21.73 1.42
CA ALA A 369 -4.73 20.37 1.12
C ALA A 369 -3.46 20.02 1.90
N VAL A 370 -3.46 18.88 2.58
CA VAL A 370 -2.33 18.35 3.34
C VAL A 370 -1.80 17.12 2.64
N LEU A 371 -0.55 17.18 2.18
CA LEU A 371 0.09 16.20 1.31
C LEU A 371 1.29 15.56 2.01
N LYS A 372 1.63 14.35 1.61
CA LYS A 372 2.66 13.53 2.26
C LYS A 372 4.07 13.74 1.66
N ASN A 373 4.20 14.55 0.61
CA ASN A 373 5.48 14.93 0.00
C ASN A 373 5.36 16.17 -0.88
N GLU A 374 6.49 16.80 -1.20
CA GLU A 374 6.60 17.99 -2.05
C GLU A 374 6.12 17.73 -3.48
N ALA A 375 6.49 16.60 -4.06
CA ALA A 375 6.06 16.23 -5.42
C ALA A 375 4.53 16.14 -5.54
N GLY A 376 3.85 15.76 -4.45
CA GLY A 376 2.40 15.77 -4.33
C GLY A 376 1.82 17.17 -4.48
N THR A 377 2.42 18.16 -3.83
CA THR A 377 2.00 19.57 -3.92
C THR A 377 2.11 20.08 -5.36
N THR A 378 3.26 19.90 -5.99
CA THR A 378 3.49 20.31 -7.39
C THR A 378 2.50 19.62 -8.35
N ARG A 379 2.25 18.34 -8.17
CA ARG A 379 1.31 17.60 -8.99
C ARG A 379 -0.13 18.07 -8.79
N LEU A 380 -0.58 18.26 -7.55
CA LEU A 380 -1.92 18.73 -7.25
C LEU A 380 -2.14 20.13 -7.85
N GLN A 381 -1.20 21.03 -7.69
CA GLN A 381 -1.25 22.38 -8.27
C GLN A 381 -1.37 22.34 -9.80
N LYS A 382 -0.55 21.50 -10.47
CA LYS A 382 -0.64 21.34 -11.93
C LYS A 382 -2.01 20.81 -12.39
N ARG A 383 -2.59 19.85 -11.66
CA ARG A 383 -3.92 19.29 -11.97
C ARG A 383 -5.02 20.33 -11.80
N ILE A 384 -5.00 21.07 -10.68
CA ILE A 384 -5.97 22.15 -10.44
C ILE A 384 -5.88 23.19 -11.57
N ASN A 385 -4.67 23.68 -11.88
CA ASN A 385 -4.46 24.66 -12.96
C ASN A 385 -4.96 24.12 -14.31
N SER A 386 -4.69 22.86 -14.63
CA SER A 386 -5.17 22.26 -15.88
C SER A 386 -6.70 22.24 -15.98
N ILE A 387 -7.39 21.93 -14.89
CA ILE A 387 -8.86 21.91 -14.86
C ILE A 387 -9.39 23.34 -14.98
N LEU A 388 -8.86 24.27 -14.21
CA LEU A 388 -9.27 25.68 -14.24
C LEU A 388 -9.11 26.32 -15.64
N THR A 389 -8.02 25.98 -16.36
CA THR A 389 -7.78 26.48 -17.72
C THR A 389 -8.84 26.01 -18.72
N HIS A 390 -9.46 24.86 -18.48
CA HIS A 390 -10.50 24.27 -19.36
C HIS A 390 -11.92 24.43 -18.83
N THR A 391 -12.10 25.03 -17.66
CA THR A 391 -13.40 25.32 -17.05
C THR A 391 -13.64 26.81 -17.10
N VAL A 392 -14.72 27.26 -17.70
CA VAL A 392 -15.18 28.64 -17.60
C VAL A 392 -15.75 28.81 -16.19
N LEU A 393 -15.05 29.55 -15.35
CA LEU A 393 -15.54 29.96 -14.03
C LEU A 393 -16.47 31.13 -14.15
#